data_bfcbf29eca415f8ecfde588e724325a4
#
_entry.id   bfcbf29eca415f8ecfde588e724325a4
#
_cell.length_a   1.000
_cell.length_b   1.000
_cell.length_c   1.000
_cell.angle_alpha   90.00
_cell.angle_beta   90.00
_cell.angle_gamma   90.00
#
_symmetry.space_group_name_H-M   'P 1'
#
loop_
_entity.id
_entity.type
_entity.pdbx_description
1 polymer ?
#
loop_
_entity_poly.entity_id
_entity_poly.type
_entity_poly.pdbx_seq_one_letter_code
_entity_poly.pdbx_strand_id
1 'polypeptide(L)'
;MGTALVTGATSGIGLELAWQLAEAHHDLVLVARTRERLERVATQISQFAGVGVQVIAADLSIPDDVARVADRLRVGSPAPGVPVGAAGAEGAADAPHTAAQVAARPIDLLVNDAGFAVGQPFATGDIAQERRALNVMVGAVLELTHAAVPGMVARGHGAILNVSSVTALTAMGTYAAHKAWVRTFTEGLASELRGTGVTATVLNPGLTRSEFHDRAGMDADWPDMAWLRAEDVARAALAAVRRGQVICTPSLRYLGVNALLRIAPRGVVRRVAGHASVRTRY
;
A
#
# COMPACT_ATOMS: atom_id res chain seq x y z
N MET A 1 9.60 3.39 -18.81
CA MET A 1 9.18 4.27 -17.70
C MET A 1 7.68 4.08 -17.50
N GLY A 2 7.22 3.79 -16.30
CA GLY A 2 5.81 3.56 -15.98
C GLY A 2 5.27 4.64 -15.05
N THR A 3 3.97 4.58 -14.75
CA THR A 3 3.32 5.47 -13.76
C THR A 3 2.88 4.65 -12.55
N ALA A 4 3.22 5.11 -11.35
CA ALA A 4 2.82 4.47 -10.11
C ALA A 4 1.84 5.34 -9.32
N LEU A 5 0.78 4.74 -8.79
CA LEU A 5 -0.12 5.38 -7.83
C LEU A 5 0.18 4.87 -6.43
N VAL A 6 0.45 5.78 -5.49
CA VAL A 6 0.80 5.46 -4.11
C VAL A 6 -0.19 6.11 -3.16
N THR A 7 -0.92 5.29 -2.39
CA THR A 7 -1.75 5.78 -1.28
C THR A 7 -0.93 5.85 0.00
N GLY A 8 -1.24 6.78 0.90
CA GLY A 8 -0.43 7.01 2.10
C GLY A 8 0.92 7.68 1.82
N ALA A 9 1.06 8.38 0.70
CA ALA A 9 2.32 8.87 0.14
C ALA A 9 3.01 10.00 0.92
N THR A 10 2.51 10.41 2.08
CA THR A 10 3.04 11.57 2.82
C THR A 10 3.86 11.21 4.04
N SER A 11 4.01 9.93 4.38
CA SER A 11 4.79 9.47 5.53
C SER A 11 5.16 7.99 5.44
N GLY A 12 6.15 7.57 6.21
CA GLY A 12 6.50 6.17 6.42
C GLY A 12 6.86 5.41 5.12
N ILE A 13 6.34 4.20 5.02
CA ILE A 13 6.64 3.28 3.90
C ILE A 13 6.14 3.85 2.57
N GLY A 14 4.94 4.44 2.53
CA GLY A 14 4.37 5.02 1.31
C GLY A 14 5.19 6.18 0.75
N LEU A 15 5.71 7.05 1.61
CA LEU A 15 6.61 8.13 1.22
C LEU A 15 7.93 7.58 0.66
N GLU A 16 8.53 6.60 1.31
CA GLU A 16 9.77 5.97 0.85
C GLU A 16 9.59 5.23 -0.48
N LEU A 17 8.44 4.55 -0.65
CA LEU A 17 8.10 3.93 -1.94
C LEU A 17 7.98 4.98 -3.05
N ALA A 18 7.35 6.14 -2.76
CA ALA A 18 7.25 7.22 -3.73
C ALA A 18 8.64 7.77 -4.13
N TRP A 19 9.53 7.98 -3.17
CA TRP A 19 10.91 8.41 -3.46
C TRP A 19 11.67 7.42 -4.31
N GLN A 20 11.71 6.14 -3.94
CA GLN A 20 12.46 5.12 -4.68
C GLN A 20 11.88 4.83 -6.07
N LEU A 21 10.56 5.00 -6.25
CA LEU A 21 9.93 4.93 -7.56
C LEU A 21 10.33 6.11 -8.44
N ALA A 22 10.39 7.31 -7.87
CA ALA A 22 10.86 8.50 -8.58
C ALA A 22 12.35 8.39 -8.98
N GLU A 23 13.21 7.90 -8.08
CA GLU A 23 14.62 7.60 -8.37
C GLU A 23 14.78 6.57 -9.51
N ALA A 24 13.82 5.65 -9.62
CA ALA A 24 13.74 4.69 -10.73
C ALA A 24 13.01 5.27 -11.97
N HIS A 25 12.82 6.60 -12.02
CA HIS A 25 12.21 7.35 -13.12
C HIS A 25 10.75 6.94 -13.45
N HIS A 26 9.96 6.55 -12.44
CA HIS A 26 8.52 6.43 -12.59
C HIS A 26 7.83 7.77 -12.36
N ASP A 27 6.86 8.10 -13.21
CA ASP A 27 5.90 9.16 -12.88
C ASP A 27 5.01 8.72 -11.73
N LEU A 28 4.52 9.68 -10.94
CA LEU A 28 3.81 9.38 -9.71
C LEU A 28 2.42 10.01 -9.65
N VAL A 29 1.49 9.27 -9.09
CA VAL A 29 0.21 9.78 -8.57
C VAL A 29 0.23 9.58 -7.06
N LEU A 30 0.32 10.66 -6.30
CA LEU A 30 0.39 10.63 -4.84
C LEU A 30 -0.98 10.88 -4.23
N VAL A 31 -1.41 9.97 -3.35
CA VAL A 31 -2.72 10.03 -2.70
C VAL A 31 -2.55 10.09 -1.18
N ALA A 32 -3.09 11.13 -0.54
CA ALA A 32 -3.23 11.26 0.91
C ALA A 32 -4.28 12.32 1.25
N ARG A 33 -4.59 12.52 2.53
CA ARG A 33 -5.65 13.43 2.97
C ARG A 33 -5.27 14.92 2.89
N THR A 34 -4.04 15.24 3.26
CA THR A 34 -3.58 16.63 3.42
C THR A 34 -2.94 17.14 2.14
N ARG A 35 -3.67 18.00 1.40
CA ARG A 35 -3.24 18.56 0.12
C ARG A 35 -1.88 19.26 0.21
N GLU A 36 -1.70 20.15 1.19
CA GLU A 36 -0.49 20.94 1.34
C GLU A 36 0.76 20.06 1.59
N ARG A 37 0.55 18.93 2.28
CA ARG A 37 1.64 17.96 2.53
C ARG A 37 1.97 17.16 1.26
N LEU A 38 0.96 16.80 0.47
CA LEU A 38 1.14 16.16 -0.83
C LEU A 38 1.87 17.07 -1.81
N GLU A 39 1.48 18.33 -1.92
CA GLU A 39 2.08 19.31 -2.84
C GLU A 39 3.55 19.57 -2.51
N ARG A 40 3.88 19.66 -1.22
CA ARG A 40 5.29 19.76 -0.79
C ARG A 40 6.11 18.54 -1.20
N VAL A 41 5.60 17.34 -0.95
CA VAL A 41 6.27 16.08 -1.33
C VAL A 41 6.41 15.99 -2.85
N ALA A 42 5.35 16.31 -3.59
CA ALA A 42 5.36 16.31 -5.06
C ALA A 42 6.41 17.25 -5.63
N THR A 43 6.49 18.48 -5.09
CA THR A 43 7.49 19.48 -5.51
C THR A 43 8.92 18.96 -5.25
N GLN A 44 9.18 18.43 -4.06
CA GLN A 44 10.49 17.90 -3.71
C GLN A 44 10.90 16.74 -4.62
N ILE A 45 10.01 15.78 -4.83
CA ILE A 45 10.25 14.62 -5.70
C ILE A 45 10.49 15.06 -7.14
N SER A 46 9.64 15.93 -7.68
CA SER A 46 9.77 16.38 -9.07
C SER A 46 11.06 17.15 -9.31
N GLN A 47 11.46 18.02 -8.38
CA GLN A 47 12.71 18.76 -8.45
C GLN A 47 13.95 17.88 -8.35
N PHE A 48 13.91 16.86 -7.50
CA PHE A 48 15.07 15.97 -7.27
C PHE A 48 15.23 14.92 -8.37
N ALA A 49 14.13 14.23 -8.72
CA ALA A 49 14.17 13.08 -9.63
C ALA A 49 13.81 13.42 -11.08
N GLY A 50 13.34 14.64 -11.37
CA GLY A 50 12.96 15.03 -12.73
C GLY A 50 11.78 14.24 -13.31
N VAL A 51 10.85 13.77 -12.45
CA VAL A 51 9.66 13.01 -12.87
C VAL A 51 8.39 13.84 -12.73
N GLY A 52 7.36 13.45 -13.49
CA GLY A 52 6.03 14.05 -13.36
C GLY A 52 5.32 13.53 -12.11
N VAL A 53 4.67 14.45 -11.37
CA VAL A 53 3.92 14.10 -10.17
C VAL A 53 2.53 14.73 -10.20
N GLN A 54 1.50 13.90 -10.13
CA GLN A 54 0.12 14.28 -9.90
C GLN A 54 -0.24 14.09 -8.42
N VAL A 55 -0.98 15.01 -7.82
CA VAL A 55 -1.50 14.85 -6.45
C VAL A 55 -3.03 14.72 -6.44
N ILE A 56 -3.53 13.81 -5.60
CA ILE A 56 -4.96 13.63 -5.35
C ILE A 56 -5.17 13.67 -3.83
N ALA A 57 -5.69 14.78 -3.32
CA ALA A 57 -6.11 14.87 -1.93
C ALA A 57 -7.41 14.08 -1.76
N ALA A 58 -7.36 12.99 -0.96
CA ALA A 58 -8.49 12.08 -0.74
C ALA A 58 -8.44 11.47 0.66
N ASP A 59 -9.58 11.43 1.35
CA ASP A 59 -9.78 10.63 2.56
C ASP A 59 -10.38 9.26 2.14
N LEU A 60 -9.56 8.23 2.13
CA LEU A 60 -9.98 6.90 1.71
C LEU A 60 -10.98 6.21 2.67
N SER A 61 -11.42 6.90 3.73
CA SER A 61 -12.58 6.46 4.52
C SER A 61 -13.92 6.92 3.93
N ILE A 62 -13.90 7.82 2.94
CA ILE A 62 -15.06 8.44 2.28
C ILE A 62 -15.26 7.81 0.90
N PRO A 63 -16.43 7.22 0.61
CA PRO A 63 -16.67 6.51 -0.67
C PRO A 63 -16.45 7.39 -1.90
N ASP A 64 -16.89 8.64 -1.90
CA ASP A 64 -16.72 9.55 -3.04
C ASP A 64 -15.24 9.85 -3.34
N ASP A 65 -14.41 9.95 -2.31
CA ASP A 65 -12.99 10.13 -2.44
C ASP A 65 -12.30 8.87 -3.02
N VAL A 66 -12.74 7.70 -2.55
CA VAL A 66 -12.27 6.41 -3.11
C VAL A 66 -12.67 6.31 -4.59
N ALA A 67 -13.91 6.68 -4.94
CA ALA A 67 -14.39 6.69 -6.33
C ALA A 67 -13.52 7.58 -7.23
N ARG A 68 -13.17 8.80 -6.79
CA ARG A 68 -12.27 9.70 -7.54
C ARG A 68 -10.88 9.09 -7.80
N VAL A 69 -10.32 8.39 -6.82
CA VAL A 69 -9.03 7.69 -7.00
C VAL A 69 -9.21 6.48 -7.91
N ALA A 70 -10.31 5.73 -7.79
CA ALA A 70 -10.65 4.61 -8.66
C ALA A 70 -10.82 5.05 -10.12
N ASP A 71 -11.43 6.21 -10.37
CA ASP A 71 -11.55 6.77 -11.72
C ASP A 71 -10.19 7.08 -12.33
N ARG A 72 -9.25 7.58 -11.52
CA ARG A 72 -7.86 7.77 -11.97
C ARG A 72 -7.19 6.45 -12.38
N LEU A 73 -7.48 5.34 -11.70
CA LEU A 73 -6.95 4.01 -12.02
C LEU A 73 -7.53 3.43 -13.30
N ARG A 74 -8.75 3.83 -13.69
CA ARG A 74 -9.41 3.40 -14.94
C ARG A 74 -8.90 4.13 -16.18
N VAL A 75 -8.13 5.20 -16.04
CA VAL A 75 -7.55 5.93 -17.18
C VAL A 75 -6.68 4.99 -18.02
N GLY A 76 -6.89 5.00 -19.33
CA GLY A 76 -6.20 4.10 -20.25
C GLY A 76 -6.64 2.64 -20.19
N SER A 77 -7.71 2.32 -19.45
CA SER A 77 -8.34 1.01 -19.50
C SER A 77 -9.30 0.96 -20.69
N PRO A 78 -9.30 -0.13 -21.48
CA PRO A 78 -10.31 -0.29 -22.54
C PRO A 78 -11.71 -0.41 -21.93
N ALA A 79 -12.73 0.01 -22.66
CA ALA A 79 -14.10 -0.26 -22.26
C ALA A 79 -14.32 -1.78 -22.17
N PRO A 80 -15.17 -2.28 -21.26
CA PRO A 80 -15.48 -3.70 -21.15
C PRO A 80 -15.89 -4.29 -22.51
N GLY A 81 -15.19 -5.36 -22.95
CA GLY A 81 -15.50 -6.06 -24.19
C GLY A 81 -14.81 -5.52 -25.47
N VAL A 82 -13.94 -4.53 -25.39
CA VAL A 82 -13.17 -4.02 -26.53
C VAL A 82 -11.79 -4.66 -26.56
N PRO A 83 -11.38 -5.34 -27.68
CA PRO A 83 -10.03 -5.87 -27.82
C PRO A 83 -9.00 -4.74 -27.85
N VAL A 84 -7.92 -4.89 -27.10
CA VAL A 84 -6.83 -3.90 -27.04
C VAL A 84 -5.97 -4.02 -28.29
N GLY A 85 -6.03 -3.02 -29.15
CA GLY A 85 -5.00 -2.80 -30.17
C GLY A 85 -3.77 -2.19 -29.48
N ALA A 86 -2.57 -2.67 -29.82
CA ALA A 86 -1.32 -2.18 -29.27
C ALA A 86 -1.16 -0.66 -29.52
N ALA A 87 -1.41 0.16 -28.51
CA ALA A 87 -1.11 1.57 -28.56
C ALA A 87 0.36 1.76 -28.17
N GLY A 88 1.24 1.88 -29.15
CA GLY A 88 2.59 2.35 -28.96
C GLY A 88 2.57 3.84 -28.58
N ALA A 89 3.07 4.17 -27.41
CA ALA A 89 3.40 5.53 -27.04
C ALA A 89 4.91 5.63 -26.85
N GLU A 90 5.61 5.89 -27.93
CA GLU A 90 6.98 6.43 -27.87
C GLU A 90 6.86 7.95 -27.74
N GLY A 91 7.17 8.47 -26.57
CA GLY A 91 7.28 9.89 -26.29
C GLY A 91 8.72 10.26 -25.96
N ALA A 92 9.24 11.32 -26.56
CA ALA A 92 10.57 11.88 -26.39
C ALA A 92 10.98 12.02 -24.92
N ALA A 93 12.19 11.59 -24.60
CA ALA A 93 12.71 11.33 -23.25
C ALA A 93 13.60 12.47 -22.73
N ASP A 94 13.14 13.75 -22.68
CA ASP A 94 14.06 14.81 -22.23
C ASP A 94 13.47 15.88 -21.29
N ALA A 95 12.21 15.84 -20.96
CA ALA A 95 11.65 16.76 -19.96
C ALA A 95 10.68 16.00 -19.00
N PRO A 96 10.65 16.38 -17.71
CA PRO A 96 9.69 15.78 -16.77
C PRO A 96 8.25 16.00 -17.28
N HIS A 97 7.42 14.96 -17.19
CA HIS A 97 6.02 15.08 -17.53
C HIS A 97 5.32 16.08 -16.60
N THR A 98 4.42 16.89 -17.17
CA THR A 98 3.54 17.73 -16.35
C THR A 98 2.51 16.86 -15.60
N ALA A 99 1.93 17.39 -14.54
CA ALA A 99 0.85 16.70 -13.83
C ALA A 99 -0.33 16.31 -14.75
N ALA A 100 -0.63 17.13 -15.76
CA ALA A 100 -1.66 16.85 -16.76
C ALA A 100 -1.28 15.65 -17.67
N GLN A 101 -0.01 15.56 -18.09
CA GLN A 101 0.49 14.45 -18.86
C GLN A 101 0.46 13.16 -18.03
N VAL A 102 0.88 13.22 -16.76
CA VAL A 102 0.77 12.08 -15.81
C VAL A 102 -0.69 11.66 -15.65
N ALA A 103 -1.63 12.60 -15.54
CA ALA A 103 -3.06 12.30 -15.38
C ALA A 103 -3.66 11.52 -16.56
N ALA A 104 -3.10 11.66 -17.75
CA ALA A 104 -3.55 10.95 -18.95
C ALA A 104 -2.92 9.56 -19.14
N ARG A 105 -1.88 9.21 -18.36
CA ARG A 105 -1.16 7.92 -18.50
C ARG A 105 -1.83 6.81 -17.69
N PRO A 106 -1.83 5.56 -18.18
CA PRO A 106 -2.29 4.43 -17.38
C PRO A 106 -1.37 4.21 -16.17
N ILE A 107 -1.93 3.62 -15.12
CA ILE A 107 -1.17 3.22 -13.95
C ILE A 107 -0.61 1.80 -14.16
N ASP A 108 0.70 1.64 -13.99
CA ASP A 108 1.40 0.37 -14.13
C ASP A 108 1.68 -0.29 -12.76
N LEU A 109 1.76 0.51 -11.69
CA LEU A 109 1.89 0.01 -10.34
C LEU A 109 0.90 0.72 -9.40
N LEU A 110 0.04 -0.05 -8.75
CA LEU A 110 -0.79 0.43 -7.64
C LEU A 110 -0.15 0.03 -6.30
N VAL A 111 0.12 1.01 -5.44
CA VAL A 111 0.59 0.79 -4.06
C VAL A 111 -0.50 1.19 -3.07
N ASN A 112 -1.09 0.21 -2.40
CA ASN A 112 -2.04 0.39 -1.31
C ASN A 112 -1.30 0.34 0.04
N ASP A 113 -0.82 1.51 0.51
CA ASP A 113 -0.10 1.66 1.80
C ASP A 113 -0.94 2.40 2.86
N ALA A 114 -1.93 3.19 2.48
CA ALA A 114 -2.74 3.96 3.42
C ALA A 114 -3.32 3.08 4.54
N GLY A 115 -3.09 3.48 5.78
CA GLY A 115 -3.60 2.75 6.93
C GLY A 115 -3.22 3.40 8.26
N PHE A 116 -3.93 3.01 9.33
CA PHE A 116 -3.66 3.45 10.70
C PHE A 116 -4.24 2.44 11.69
N ALA A 117 -3.72 2.44 12.92
CA ALA A 117 -4.32 1.69 14.02
C ALA A 117 -5.24 2.61 14.82
N VAL A 118 -6.36 2.08 15.32
CA VAL A 118 -7.35 2.88 16.07
C VAL A 118 -6.91 3.11 17.51
N GLY A 119 -6.19 2.17 18.11
CA GLY A 119 -5.59 2.33 19.45
C GLY A 119 -6.60 2.42 20.61
N GLN A 120 -7.80 1.88 20.45
CA GLN A 120 -8.86 1.88 21.47
C GLN A 120 -9.32 0.47 21.84
N PRO A 121 -9.86 0.23 23.06
CA PRO A 121 -10.55 -1.02 23.39
C PRO A 121 -11.81 -1.18 22.54
N PHE A 122 -12.03 -2.34 21.94
CA PHE A 122 -13.19 -2.57 21.07
C PHE A 122 -14.53 -2.43 21.81
N ALA A 123 -14.58 -2.91 23.05
CA ALA A 123 -15.84 -2.92 23.83
C ALA A 123 -16.35 -1.53 24.22
N THR A 124 -15.46 -0.56 24.39
CA THR A 124 -15.79 0.79 24.89
C THR A 124 -15.44 1.90 23.92
N GLY A 125 -14.79 1.57 22.81
CA GLY A 125 -14.32 2.52 21.82
C GLY A 125 -15.42 3.00 20.88
N ASP A 126 -15.09 4.01 20.09
CA ASP A 126 -15.99 4.58 19.10
C ASP A 126 -16.03 3.71 17.84
N ILE A 127 -17.21 3.17 17.54
CA ILE A 127 -17.45 2.34 16.33
C ILE A 127 -17.21 3.12 15.03
N ALA A 128 -17.35 4.44 15.02
CA ALA A 128 -17.10 5.24 13.83
C ALA A 128 -15.62 5.20 13.44
N GLN A 129 -14.70 5.18 14.42
CA GLN A 129 -13.27 5.03 14.16
C GLN A 129 -12.91 3.64 13.62
N GLU A 130 -13.55 2.58 14.13
CA GLU A 130 -13.36 1.22 13.60
C GLU A 130 -13.86 1.10 12.16
N ARG A 131 -15.02 1.66 11.84
CA ARG A 131 -15.54 1.72 10.46
C ARG A 131 -14.63 2.51 9.54
N ARG A 132 -14.11 3.64 10.01
CA ARG A 132 -13.15 4.44 9.25
C ARG A 132 -11.89 3.64 8.94
N ALA A 133 -11.34 2.91 9.91
CA ALA A 133 -10.19 2.05 9.72
C ALA A 133 -10.46 0.90 8.74
N LEU A 134 -11.64 0.26 8.85
CA LEU A 134 -12.10 -0.78 7.92
C LEU A 134 -12.21 -0.24 6.49
N ASN A 135 -12.83 0.94 6.31
CA ASN A 135 -12.99 1.56 5.00
C ASN A 135 -11.64 1.85 4.35
N VAL A 136 -10.67 2.40 5.10
CA VAL A 136 -9.34 2.72 4.57
C VAL A 136 -8.53 1.46 4.27
N MET A 137 -8.46 0.50 5.22
CA MET A 137 -7.51 -0.63 5.13
C MET A 137 -8.08 -1.85 4.40
N VAL A 138 -9.39 -1.91 4.20
CA VAL A 138 -10.05 -3.02 3.50
C VAL A 138 -10.87 -2.50 2.32
N GLY A 139 -11.83 -1.62 2.56
CA GLY A 139 -12.73 -1.10 1.53
C GLY A 139 -11.98 -0.43 0.38
N ALA A 140 -11.13 0.55 0.68
CA ALA A 140 -10.36 1.23 -0.35
C ALA A 140 -9.37 0.30 -1.07
N VAL A 141 -8.72 -0.63 -0.36
CA VAL A 141 -7.83 -1.62 -1.00
C VAL A 141 -8.60 -2.48 -2.00
N LEU A 142 -9.81 -2.94 -1.63
CA LEU A 142 -10.68 -3.72 -2.52
C LEU A 142 -11.06 -2.92 -3.77
N GLU A 143 -11.61 -1.72 -3.58
CA GLU A 143 -12.14 -0.89 -4.67
C GLU A 143 -11.04 -0.39 -5.61
N LEU A 144 -9.92 0.09 -5.08
CA LEU A 144 -8.81 0.58 -5.90
C LEU A 144 -8.14 -0.56 -6.66
N THR A 145 -7.98 -1.73 -6.04
CA THR A 145 -7.44 -2.91 -6.73
C THR A 145 -8.39 -3.36 -7.85
N HIS A 146 -9.70 -3.41 -7.58
CA HIS A 146 -10.71 -3.74 -8.58
C HIS A 146 -10.72 -2.74 -9.75
N ALA A 147 -10.50 -1.45 -9.49
CA ALA A 147 -10.41 -0.42 -10.54
C ALA A 147 -9.15 -0.55 -11.41
N ALA A 148 -8.02 -0.99 -10.84
CA ALA A 148 -6.74 -1.07 -11.54
C ALA A 148 -6.60 -2.34 -12.40
N VAL A 149 -7.03 -3.49 -11.87
CA VAL A 149 -6.77 -4.82 -12.46
C VAL A 149 -7.27 -4.97 -13.88
N PRO A 150 -8.51 -4.60 -14.25
CA PRO A 150 -9.01 -4.82 -15.62
C PRO A 150 -8.15 -4.13 -16.68
N GLY A 151 -7.74 -2.88 -16.44
CA GLY A 151 -6.86 -2.15 -17.35
C GLY A 151 -5.46 -2.74 -17.46
N MET A 152 -4.89 -3.20 -16.36
CA MET A 152 -3.59 -3.89 -16.33
C MET A 152 -3.65 -5.22 -17.10
N VAL A 153 -4.67 -6.03 -16.85
CA VAL A 153 -4.87 -7.31 -17.58
C VAL A 153 -5.04 -7.08 -19.07
N ALA A 154 -5.84 -6.10 -19.46
CA ALA A 154 -6.03 -5.76 -20.85
C ALA A 154 -4.75 -5.34 -21.58
N ARG A 155 -3.82 -4.68 -20.87
CA ARG A 155 -2.50 -4.30 -21.40
C ARG A 155 -1.47 -5.44 -21.33
N GLY A 156 -1.77 -6.53 -20.62
CA GLY A 156 -0.85 -7.66 -20.41
C GLY A 156 0.31 -7.34 -19.45
N HIS A 157 0.27 -6.23 -18.72
CA HIS A 157 1.28 -5.86 -17.72
C HIS A 157 0.69 -4.96 -16.63
N GLY A 158 1.27 -5.05 -15.44
CA GLY A 158 0.93 -4.24 -14.28
C GLY A 158 1.32 -4.92 -12.98
N ALA A 159 1.31 -4.18 -11.89
CA ALA A 159 1.61 -4.71 -10.58
C ALA A 159 0.75 -4.07 -9.49
N ILE A 160 0.37 -4.88 -8.52
CA ILE A 160 -0.32 -4.45 -7.29
C ILE A 160 0.61 -4.72 -6.10
N LEU A 161 0.86 -3.72 -5.28
CA LEU A 161 1.56 -3.84 -4.01
C LEU A 161 0.61 -3.46 -2.87
N ASN A 162 0.19 -4.43 -2.08
CA ASN A 162 -0.68 -4.21 -0.92
C ASN A 162 0.13 -4.32 0.37
N VAL A 163 0.07 -3.29 1.22
CA VAL A 163 0.81 -3.27 2.48
C VAL A 163 -0.04 -3.86 3.61
N SER A 164 0.32 -5.07 4.01
CA SER A 164 -0.19 -5.78 5.17
C SER A 164 0.68 -5.50 6.42
N SER A 165 0.96 -6.49 7.24
CA SER A 165 1.83 -6.44 8.42
C SER A 165 2.15 -7.86 8.91
N VAL A 166 3.23 -8.02 9.66
CA VAL A 166 3.47 -9.25 10.43
C VAL A 166 2.36 -9.53 11.45
N THR A 167 1.64 -8.48 11.91
CA THR A 167 0.49 -8.60 12.81
C THR A 167 -0.69 -9.36 12.19
N ALA A 168 -0.75 -9.50 10.86
CA ALA A 168 -1.76 -10.29 10.15
C ALA A 168 -1.89 -11.74 10.64
N LEU A 169 -0.83 -12.28 11.24
CA LEU A 169 -0.81 -13.64 11.80
C LEU A 169 -1.11 -13.67 13.30
N THR A 170 -1.30 -12.54 13.93
CA THR A 170 -1.54 -12.41 15.38
C THR A 170 -3.05 -12.36 15.70
N ALA A 171 -3.38 -12.04 16.94
CA ALA A 171 -4.73 -11.79 17.42
C ALA A 171 -4.86 -10.38 18.03
N MET A 172 -4.17 -9.39 17.46
CA MET A 172 -4.07 -8.02 17.97
C MET A 172 -5.21 -7.13 17.46
N GLY A 173 -6.46 -7.49 17.80
CA GLY A 173 -7.64 -6.67 17.52
C GLY A 173 -8.00 -6.51 16.04
N THR A 174 -8.76 -5.45 15.75
CA THR A 174 -9.30 -5.16 14.42
C THR A 174 -8.20 -4.84 13.40
N TYR A 175 -7.13 -4.16 13.82
CA TYR A 175 -5.99 -3.89 12.93
C TYR A 175 -5.37 -5.18 12.36
N ALA A 176 -5.13 -6.19 13.22
CA ALA A 176 -4.61 -7.47 12.77
C ALA A 176 -5.58 -8.19 11.82
N ALA A 177 -6.90 -8.07 12.09
CA ALA A 177 -7.93 -8.62 11.21
C ALA A 177 -7.93 -7.95 9.82
N HIS A 178 -7.83 -6.61 9.76
CA HIS A 178 -7.72 -5.89 8.48
C HIS A 178 -6.47 -6.30 7.71
N LYS A 179 -5.32 -6.39 8.37
CA LYS A 179 -4.07 -6.79 7.72
C LYS A 179 -4.06 -8.27 7.32
N ALA A 180 -4.76 -9.14 8.05
CA ALA A 180 -4.98 -10.54 7.65
C ALA A 180 -5.86 -10.62 6.38
N TRP A 181 -6.91 -9.81 6.30
CA TRP A 181 -7.73 -9.69 5.10
C TRP A 181 -6.89 -9.26 3.88
N VAL A 182 -6.14 -8.16 4.00
CA VAL A 182 -5.26 -7.66 2.92
C VAL A 182 -4.31 -8.74 2.44
N ARG A 183 -3.71 -9.48 3.37
CA ARG A 183 -2.79 -10.57 3.05
C ARG A 183 -3.49 -11.66 2.26
N THR A 184 -4.57 -12.23 2.79
CA THR A 184 -5.29 -13.35 2.16
C THR A 184 -5.88 -12.94 0.81
N PHE A 185 -6.43 -11.75 0.72
CA PHE A 185 -6.94 -11.16 -0.53
C PHE A 185 -5.84 -11.09 -1.60
N THR A 186 -4.66 -10.57 -1.23
CA THR A 186 -3.56 -10.43 -2.20
C THR A 186 -2.99 -11.78 -2.66
N GLU A 187 -2.89 -12.77 -1.75
CA GLU A 187 -2.47 -14.13 -2.10
C GLU A 187 -3.48 -14.79 -3.07
N GLY A 188 -4.79 -14.59 -2.87
CA GLY A 188 -5.85 -15.04 -3.77
C GLY A 188 -5.79 -14.35 -5.12
N LEU A 189 -5.69 -13.03 -5.13
CA LEU A 189 -5.56 -12.22 -6.34
C LEU A 189 -4.34 -12.62 -7.18
N ALA A 190 -3.19 -12.85 -6.55
CA ALA A 190 -1.99 -13.31 -7.24
C ALA A 190 -2.19 -14.67 -7.94
N SER A 191 -3.05 -15.52 -7.38
CA SER A 191 -3.40 -16.81 -8.00
C SER A 191 -4.33 -16.63 -9.20
N GLU A 192 -5.30 -15.73 -9.10
CA GLU A 192 -6.24 -15.40 -10.17
C GLU A 192 -5.55 -14.75 -11.37
N LEU A 193 -4.57 -13.89 -11.12
CA LEU A 193 -3.86 -13.14 -12.16
C LEU A 193 -2.76 -13.94 -12.89
N ARG A 194 -2.59 -15.22 -12.59
CA ARG A 194 -1.57 -16.04 -13.28
C ARG A 194 -1.80 -16.08 -14.80
N GLY A 195 -0.72 -15.84 -15.54
CA GLY A 195 -0.75 -15.86 -17.00
C GLY A 195 -1.29 -14.57 -17.65
N THR A 196 -1.76 -13.59 -16.87
CA THR A 196 -2.27 -12.33 -17.41
C THR A 196 -1.17 -11.28 -17.65
N GLY A 197 0.05 -11.51 -17.19
CA GLY A 197 1.12 -10.51 -17.17
C GLY A 197 1.04 -9.53 -16.00
N VAL A 198 0.03 -9.63 -15.14
CA VAL A 198 -0.15 -8.78 -13.95
C VAL A 198 0.26 -9.53 -12.69
N THR A 199 0.95 -8.85 -11.77
CA THR A 199 1.40 -9.45 -10.51
C THR A 199 0.75 -8.78 -9.30
N ALA A 200 0.59 -9.54 -8.21
CA ALA A 200 0.15 -9.00 -6.94
C ALA A 200 1.12 -9.44 -5.83
N THR A 201 1.62 -8.46 -5.07
CA THR A 201 2.56 -8.64 -3.98
C THR A 201 1.96 -8.13 -2.68
N VAL A 202 1.99 -8.93 -1.62
CA VAL A 202 1.71 -8.47 -0.27
C VAL A 202 3.00 -8.21 0.49
N LEU A 203 3.16 -7.01 1.00
CA LEU A 203 4.24 -6.61 1.89
C LEU A 203 3.81 -6.84 3.34
N ASN A 204 4.59 -7.62 4.10
CA ASN A 204 4.39 -7.86 5.53
C ASN A 204 5.54 -7.24 6.33
N PRO A 205 5.55 -5.92 6.56
CA PRO A 205 6.59 -5.28 7.34
C PRO A 205 6.46 -5.64 8.83
N GLY A 206 7.59 -5.67 9.52
CA GLY A 206 7.66 -5.64 10.99
C GLY A 206 7.48 -4.23 11.52
N LEU A 207 7.91 -4.01 12.77
CA LEU A 207 7.97 -2.67 13.35
C LEU A 207 8.85 -1.79 12.47
N THR A 208 8.27 -0.75 11.88
CA THR A 208 8.96 0.15 10.96
C THR A 208 8.90 1.56 11.52
N ARG A 209 10.04 2.24 11.67
CA ARG A 209 10.08 3.62 12.15
C ARG A 209 9.32 4.53 11.21
N SER A 210 8.22 5.10 11.71
CA SER A 210 7.35 6.04 10.98
C SER A 210 6.41 6.74 11.96
N GLU A 211 5.76 7.80 11.53
CA GLU A 211 4.70 8.50 12.30
C GLU A 211 3.48 7.60 12.64
N PHE A 212 3.45 6.36 12.17
CA PHE A 212 2.35 5.42 12.42
C PHE A 212 2.22 5.08 13.90
N HIS A 213 3.33 4.83 14.60
CA HIS A 213 3.34 4.45 16.01
C HIS A 213 2.94 5.61 16.91
N ASP A 214 3.42 6.82 16.59
CA ASP A 214 3.07 8.04 17.31
C ASP A 214 1.57 8.34 17.20
N ARG A 215 0.99 8.16 15.99
CA ARG A 215 -0.44 8.36 15.75
C ARG A 215 -1.32 7.28 16.38
N ALA A 216 -0.79 6.08 16.58
CA ALA A 216 -1.49 4.98 17.21
C ALA A 216 -1.44 5.02 18.74
N GLY A 217 -0.70 5.97 19.34
CA GLY A 217 -0.48 6.03 20.79
C GLY A 217 0.20 4.77 21.33
N MET A 218 0.98 4.09 20.51
CA MET A 218 1.67 2.86 20.91
C MET A 218 3.00 3.21 21.53
N ASP A 219 3.20 2.77 22.79
CA ASP A 219 4.49 2.89 23.46
C ASP A 219 5.60 2.20 22.66
N ALA A 220 6.63 2.97 22.32
CA ALA A 220 7.72 2.54 21.44
C ALA A 220 8.87 1.82 22.19
N ASP A 221 8.61 1.22 23.35
CA ASP A 221 9.60 0.54 24.22
C ASP A 221 10.13 -0.80 23.68
N TRP A 222 10.19 -0.92 22.35
CA TRP A 222 10.83 -2.08 21.72
C TRP A 222 12.32 -1.81 21.51
N PRO A 223 13.20 -2.82 21.72
CA PRO A 223 14.62 -2.68 21.45
C PRO A 223 14.87 -2.17 20.01
N ASP A 224 15.89 -1.32 19.85
CA ASP A 224 16.23 -0.75 18.53
C ASP A 224 16.40 -1.79 17.43
N MET A 225 16.89 -2.97 17.78
CA MET A 225 17.05 -4.08 16.85
C MET A 225 15.73 -4.63 16.31
N ALA A 226 14.58 -4.36 16.93
CA ALA A 226 13.27 -4.76 16.39
C ALA A 226 12.79 -3.83 15.27
N TRP A 227 13.29 -2.60 15.24
CA TRP A 227 12.87 -1.59 14.29
C TRP A 227 13.53 -1.76 12.94
N LEU A 228 12.73 -1.62 11.88
CA LEU A 228 13.17 -1.53 10.49
C LEU A 228 13.17 -0.07 10.04
N ARG A 229 14.07 0.26 9.12
CA ARG A 229 14.03 1.55 8.41
C ARG A 229 13.01 1.46 7.28
N ALA A 230 12.18 2.48 7.11
CA ALA A 230 11.20 2.54 6.03
C ALA A 230 11.84 2.41 4.64
N GLU A 231 13.04 2.98 4.46
CA GLU A 231 13.86 2.88 3.25
C GLU A 231 14.18 1.41 2.88
N ASP A 232 14.63 0.60 3.84
CA ASP A 232 14.98 -0.80 3.59
C ASP A 232 13.73 -1.65 3.30
N VAL A 233 12.62 -1.33 3.96
CA VAL A 233 11.31 -1.96 3.73
C VAL A 233 10.82 -1.65 2.31
N ALA A 234 10.88 -0.39 1.88
CA ALA A 234 10.48 0.03 0.54
C ALA A 234 11.35 -0.63 -0.54
N ARG A 235 12.67 -0.65 -0.34
CA ARG A 235 13.62 -1.30 -1.26
C ARG A 235 13.31 -2.78 -1.42
N ALA A 236 13.07 -3.49 -0.33
CA ALA A 236 12.71 -4.90 -0.37
C ALA A 236 11.38 -5.15 -1.07
N ALA A 237 10.37 -4.29 -0.83
CA ALA A 237 9.07 -4.36 -1.45
C ALA A 237 9.14 -4.18 -2.98
N LEU A 238 9.82 -3.14 -3.45
CA LEU A 238 9.98 -2.89 -4.89
C LEU A 238 10.81 -4.00 -5.56
N ALA A 239 11.81 -4.54 -4.88
CA ALA A 239 12.54 -5.69 -5.39
C ALA A 239 11.66 -6.95 -5.48
N ALA A 240 10.72 -7.17 -4.55
CA ALA A 240 9.76 -8.26 -4.60
C ALA A 240 8.75 -8.08 -5.74
N VAL A 241 8.22 -6.86 -5.93
CA VAL A 241 7.34 -6.52 -7.05
C VAL A 241 8.01 -6.82 -8.40
N ARG A 242 9.25 -6.35 -8.59
CA ARG A 242 10.01 -6.61 -9.83
C ARG A 242 10.24 -8.09 -10.12
N ARG A 243 10.29 -8.94 -9.09
CA ARG A 243 10.42 -10.41 -9.24
C ARG A 243 9.08 -11.13 -9.33
N GLY A 244 7.94 -10.43 -9.28
CA GLY A 244 6.62 -11.06 -9.22
C GLY A 244 6.41 -11.91 -7.97
N GLN A 245 7.11 -11.61 -6.87
CA GLN A 245 7.03 -12.37 -5.63
C GLN A 245 5.73 -12.03 -4.91
N VAL A 246 4.91 -13.04 -4.59
CA VAL A 246 3.60 -12.85 -3.97
C VAL A 246 3.69 -12.33 -2.54
N ILE A 247 4.62 -12.86 -1.73
CA ILE A 247 4.77 -12.49 -0.31
C ILE A 247 6.16 -11.89 -0.07
N CYS A 248 6.21 -10.66 0.41
CA CYS A 248 7.43 -9.98 0.82
C CYS A 248 7.44 -9.76 2.33
N THR A 249 8.44 -10.30 3.03
CA THR A 249 8.75 -9.98 4.43
C THR A 249 10.18 -9.43 4.47
N PRO A 250 10.39 -8.13 4.70
CA PRO A 250 11.65 -7.43 4.43
C PRO A 250 12.83 -7.83 5.34
N SER A 251 12.60 -8.63 6.36
CA SER A 251 13.64 -9.01 7.33
C SER A 251 13.62 -10.50 7.63
N LEU A 252 14.80 -11.13 7.64
CA LEU A 252 14.96 -12.54 8.01
C LEU A 252 14.43 -12.85 9.42
N ARG A 253 14.56 -11.91 10.36
CA ARG A 253 14.00 -12.04 11.72
C ARG A 253 12.48 -12.13 11.67
N TYR A 254 11.83 -11.23 10.95
CA TYR A 254 10.38 -11.24 10.78
C TYR A 254 9.90 -12.41 9.92
N LEU A 255 10.72 -12.91 8.99
CA LEU A 255 10.44 -14.14 8.27
C LEU A 255 10.37 -15.33 9.24
N GLY A 256 11.33 -15.44 10.18
CA GLY A 256 11.32 -16.44 11.23
C GLY A 256 10.11 -16.32 12.16
N VAL A 257 9.78 -15.09 12.60
CA VAL A 257 8.56 -14.81 13.40
C VAL A 257 7.30 -15.25 12.64
N ASN A 258 7.18 -14.90 11.37
CA ASN A 258 6.04 -15.29 10.53
C ASN A 258 5.94 -16.82 10.38
N ALA A 259 7.05 -17.51 10.17
CA ALA A 259 7.07 -18.96 10.09
C ALA A 259 6.58 -19.60 11.40
N LEU A 260 7.07 -19.10 12.54
CA LEU A 260 6.64 -19.57 13.86
C LEU A 260 5.14 -19.31 14.09
N LEU A 261 4.63 -18.11 13.79
CA LEU A 261 3.23 -17.77 13.96
C LEU A 261 2.28 -18.60 13.09
N ARG A 262 2.76 -19.08 11.93
CA ARG A 262 1.98 -19.96 11.04
C ARG A 262 1.75 -21.35 11.62
N ILE A 263 2.74 -21.92 12.32
CA ILE A 263 2.67 -23.28 12.89
C ILE A 263 2.21 -23.29 14.34
N ALA A 264 2.26 -22.15 15.04
CA ALA A 264 1.88 -22.03 16.42
C ALA A 264 0.37 -22.29 16.62
N PRO A 265 -0.03 -23.09 17.62
CA PRO A 265 -1.44 -23.27 17.95
C PRO A 265 -2.11 -21.93 18.25
N ARG A 266 -3.31 -21.70 17.69
CA ARG A 266 -4.02 -20.42 17.83
C ARG A 266 -4.26 -20.01 19.29
N GLY A 267 -4.37 -20.96 20.21
CA GLY A 267 -4.45 -20.69 21.66
C GLY A 267 -3.20 -19.98 22.21
N VAL A 268 -2.02 -20.43 21.77
CA VAL A 268 -0.74 -19.83 22.15
C VAL A 268 -0.63 -18.43 21.54
N VAL A 269 -0.95 -18.27 20.24
CA VAL A 269 -0.93 -16.97 19.56
C VAL A 269 -1.83 -15.96 20.27
N ARG A 270 -3.05 -16.35 20.67
CA ARG A 270 -3.96 -15.47 21.42
C ARG A 270 -3.37 -15.06 22.78
N ARG A 271 -2.72 -15.97 23.48
CA ARG A 271 -2.13 -15.69 24.80
C ARG A 271 -0.91 -14.77 24.73
N VAL A 272 -0.05 -14.95 23.72
CA VAL A 272 1.23 -14.23 23.60
C VAL A 272 1.07 -12.93 22.84
N ALA A 273 0.33 -12.94 21.74
CA ALA A 273 0.19 -11.82 20.82
C ALA A 273 -1.19 -11.15 20.82
N GLY A 274 -2.11 -11.59 21.69
CA GLY A 274 -3.43 -10.96 21.87
C GLY A 274 -3.47 -9.83 22.90
N HIS A 275 -2.57 -9.85 23.88
CA HIS A 275 -2.56 -8.89 25.00
C HIS A 275 -1.66 -7.66 24.79
N ALA A 276 -0.80 -7.64 23.78
CA ALA A 276 0.18 -6.57 23.59
C ALA A 276 -0.44 -5.24 23.11
N SER A 277 -1.70 -5.23 22.68
CA SER A 277 -2.34 -4.03 22.16
C SER A 277 -3.26 -3.30 23.14
N VAL A 278 -3.51 -3.86 24.33
CA VAL A 278 -4.42 -3.25 25.33
C VAL A 278 -3.75 -3.27 26.70
N ARG A 279 -2.68 -2.53 26.89
CA ARG A 279 -2.36 -1.98 28.20
C ARG A 279 -3.21 -0.70 28.43
N THR A 280 -4.48 -0.81 28.26
CA THR A 280 -5.42 0.15 28.85
C THR A 280 -5.61 -0.29 30.29
N ARG A 281 -5.09 0.47 31.23
CA ARG A 281 -5.46 0.36 32.64
C ARG A 281 -6.98 0.60 32.70
N TYR A 282 -7.71 -0.42 33.12
CA TYR A 282 -9.04 -0.23 33.67
C TYR A 282 -8.92 0.47 35.01
#